data_b98de5ce4b16ce84ca6b5cf15eac4b0f
#
_entry.id   b98de5ce4b16ce84ca6b5cf15eac4b0f
#
_cell.length_a   1.000
_cell.length_b   1.000
_cell.length_c   1.000
_cell.angle_alpha   90.00
_cell.angle_beta   90.00
_cell.angle_gamma   90.00
#
_symmetry.space_group_name_H-M   'P 1'
#
loop_
_entity.id
_entity.type
_entity.pdbx_description
1 polymer ?
#
loop_
_entity_poly.entity_id
_entity_poly.type
_entity_poly.pdbx_seq_one_letter_code
_entity_poly.pdbx_strand_id
1 'polypeptide(L)' 'MYFTDRGIEELQKRRGDEQVTLDWIAERLQEFTDLNPEFETPIERFATWLARLDDPEDE' A
#
# COMPACT_ATOMS: atom_id res chain seq x y z
N MET A 1 -5.49 11.45 16.19
CA MET A 1 -4.98 10.26 15.64
C MET A 1 -5.92 9.63 14.67
N TYR A 2 -5.42 9.09 13.57
CA TYR A 2 -6.25 8.50 12.59
C TYR A 2 -6.24 7.00 12.71
N PHE A 3 -7.31 6.35 12.29
CA PHE A 3 -7.34 4.90 12.35
C PHE A 3 -6.27 4.28 11.49
N THR A 4 -5.88 4.95 10.42
CA THR A 4 -4.84 4.40 9.56
C THR A 4 -3.51 4.32 10.30
N ASP A 5 -3.29 5.18 11.28
CA ASP A 5 -2.04 5.11 12.04
C ASP A 5 -1.92 3.80 12.78
N ARG A 6 -3.03 3.27 13.27
CA ARG A 6 -2.98 2.02 13.96
C ARG A 6 -2.58 0.89 13.06
N GLY A 7 -3.14 0.84 11.85
CA GLY A 7 -2.77 -0.19 10.90
C GLY A 7 -1.33 -0.11 10.49
N ILE A 8 -0.85 1.11 10.27
CA ILE A 8 0.54 1.29 9.87
C ILE A 8 1.47 0.88 10.99
N GLU A 9 1.12 1.21 12.22
CA GLU A 9 1.95 0.83 13.35
C GLU A 9 2.00 -0.68 13.52
N GLU A 10 0.86 -1.31 13.34
CA GLU A 10 0.82 -2.76 13.47
C GLU A 10 1.66 -3.42 12.39
N LEU A 11 1.59 -2.89 11.18
CA LEU A 11 2.40 -3.41 10.09
C LEU A 11 3.87 -3.31 10.43
N GLN A 12 4.29 -2.17 10.93
CA GLN A 12 5.69 -1.97 11.27
C GLN A 12 6.12 -2.87 12.42
N LYS A 13 5.25 -3.08 13.40
CA LYS A 13 5.60 -3.93 14.49
C LYS A 13 5.76 -5.37 14.07
N ARG A 14 4.88 -5.84 13.19
CA ARG A 14 4.91 -7.24 12.84
C ARG A 14 5.89 -7.58 11.74
N ARG A 15 6.16 -6.62 10.85
CA ARG A 15 7.01 -6.90 9.72
C ARG A 15 8.09 -5.89 9.53
N GLY A 16 8.49 -5.19 10.56
CA GLY A 16 9.39 -4.05 10.42
C GLY A 16 10.67 -4.33 9.67
N ASP A 17 11.28 -5.49 9.90
CA ASP A 17 12.53 -5.81 9.23
C ASP A 17 12.35 -6.67 8.00
N GLU A 18 11.14 -7.00 7.65
CA GLU A 18 10.92 -7.90 6.55
C GLU A 18 11.07 -7.16 5.23
N GLN A 19 11.67 -7.78 4.27
CA GLN A 19 11.80 -7.19 2.95
C GLN A 19 10.98 -8.02 1.98
N VAL A 20 10.19 -7.38 1.16
CA VAL A 20 9.35 -8.06 0.20
C VAL A 20 9.55 -7.45 -1.16
N THR A 21 9.20 -8.19 -2.20
CA THR A 21 9.32 -7.66 -3.54
C THR A 21 8.10 -6.84 -3.88
N LEU A 22 8.22 -6.01 -4.91
CA LEU A 22 7.08 -5.26 -5.37
C LEU A 22 6.03 -6.18 -5.96
N ASP A 23 6.45 -7.29 -6.54
CA ASP A 23 5.47 -8.25 -7.06
C ASP A 23 4.62 -8.79 -5.92
N TRP A 24 5.24 -9.06 -4.79
CA TRP A 24 4.50 -9.56 -3.64
C TRP A 24 3.46 -8.54 -3.18
N ILE A 25 3.86 -7.28 -3.12
CA ILE A 25 2.96 -6.23 -2.69
C ILE A 25 1.84 -6.05 -3.69
N ALA A 26 2.16 -6.07 -4.98
CA ALA A 26 1.13 -5.90 -6.00
C ALA A 26 0.09 -7.00 -5.88
N GLU A 27 0.52 -8.21 -5.63
CA GLU A 27 -0.43 -9.29 -5.47
C GLU A 27 -1.28 -9.11 -4.24
N ARG A 28 -0.68 -8.64 -3.15
CA ARG A 28 -1.45 -8.41 -1.93
C ARG A 28 -2.46 -7.29 -2.13
N LEU A 29 -2.09 -6.25 -2.86
CA LEU A 29 -3.03 -5.19 -3.13
C LEU A 29 -4.21 -5.68 -3.96
N GLN A 30 -3.91 -6.51 -4.96
CA GLN A 30 -4.97 -7.04 -5.77
C GLN A 30 -5.87 -7.98 -4.96
N GLU A 31 -5.28 -8.79 -4.12
CA GLU A 31 -6.05 -9.69 -3.29
C GLU A 31 -6.96 -8.92 -2.35
N PHE A 32 -6.44 -7.86 -1.74
CA PHE A 32 -7.23 -7.05 -0.84
C PHE A 32 -8.38 -6.39 -1.58
N THR A 33 -8.13 -5.90 -2.78
CA THR A 33 -9.17 -5.27 -3.57
C THR A 33 -10.24 -6.27 -3.96
N ASP A 34 -9.83 -7.49 -4.28
CA ASP A 34 -10.82 -8.51 -4.63
C ASP A 34 -11.74 -8.80 -3.45
N LEU A 35 -11.20 -8.79 -2.25
CA LEU A 35 -11.99 -9.05 -1.07
C LEU A 35 -12.79 -7.83 -0.63
N ASN A 36 -12.34 -6.65 -1.00
CA ASN A 36 -12.97 -5.41 -0.60
C ASN A 36 -13.09 -4.48 -1.79
N PRO A 37 -13.99 -4.78 -2.70
CA PRO A 37 -14.08 -3.97 -3.94
C PRO A 37 -14.37 -2.51 -3.70
N GLU A 38 -14.92 -2.17 -2.56
CA GLU A 38 -15.22 -0.77 -2.31
C GLU A 38 -13.96 0.05 -2.15
N PHE A 39 -12.80 -0.57 -1.98
CA PHE A 39 -11.55 0.16 -1.84
C PHE A 39 -10.74 0.19 -3.13
N GLU A 40 -11.35 -0.18 -4.24
CA GLU A 40 -10.61 -0.25 -5.49
C GLU A 40 -9.95 1.07 -5.83
N THR A 41 -10.66 2.17 -5.76
CA THR A 41 -10.11 3.46 -6.13
C THR A 41 -9.00 3.90 -5.18
N PRO A 42 -9.16 3.84 -3.86
CA PRO A 42 -8.05 4.21 -2.98
C PRO A 42 -6.81 3.34 -3.18
N ILE A 43 -7.00 2.05 -3.44
CA ILE A 43 -5.85 1.18 -3.63
C ILE A 43 -5.14 1.52 -4.92
N GLU A 44 -5.88 1.80 -5.98
CA GLU A 44 -5.26 2.14 -7.23
C GLU A 44 -4.52 3.46 -7.10
N ARG A 45 -5.05 4.41 -6.36
CA ARG A 45 -4.36 5.66 -6.15
C ARG A 45 -3.09 5.50 -5.35
N PHE A 46 -3.12 4.64 -4.36
CA PHE A 46 -1.93 4.38 -3.56
C PHE A 46 -0.86 3.73 -4.43
N ALA A 47 -1.25 2.78 -5.25
CA ALA A 47 -0.27 2.09 -6.11
C ALA A 47 0.35 3.06 -7.10
N THR A 48 -0.47 3.94 -7.68
CA THR A 48 0.04 4.92 -8.63
C THR A 48 0.98 5.90 -7.93
N TRP A 49 0.62 6.32 -6.73
CA TRP A 49 1.46 7.23 -5.97
C TRP A 49 2.82 6.59 -5.69
N LEU A 50 2.82 5.32 -5.30
CA LEU A 50 4.08 4.65 -5.05
C LEU A 50 4.91 4.53 -6.33
N ALA A 51 4.26 4.27 -7.44
CA ALA A 51 4.98 4.12 -8.69
C ALA A 51 5.68 5.40 -9.09
N ARG A 52 5.13 6.54 -8.69
CA ARG A 52 5.72 7.80 -9.10
C ARG A 52 6.41 8.52 -7.97
N LEU A 53 6.70 7.81 -6.90
CA LEU A 53 7.24 8.46 -5.73
C LEU A 53 8.53 9.19 -6.00
N ASP A 54 9.37 8.63 -6.84
CA ASP A 54 10.65 9.25 -7.13
C ASP A 54 10.64 10.08 -8.40
N ASP A 55 9.49 10.34 -8.97
CA ASP A 55 9.41 11.06 -10.22
C ASP A 55 9.59 12.53 -9.99
N PRO A 56 10.65 13.13 -10.41
CA PRO A 56 10.92 14.50 -10.07
C PRO A 56 9.98 15.47 -10.71
N GLU A 57 9.38 15.19 -11.85
CA GLU A 57 8.54 16.11 -12.44
C GLU A 57 7.20 16.01 -12.05
N ASP A 58 6.84 15.29 -11.13
CA ASP A 58 5.60 15.26 -10.74
C ASP A 58 5.15 16.43 -10.20
N GLU A 59 5.05 17.16 -10.20
CA GLU A 59 4.61 18.25 -9.73
C GLU A 59 3.52 18.46 -9.89
#